data_2a1426f87cbc6701019a4b9c59603b73
#
_entry.id   2a1426f87cbc6701019a4b9c59603b73
#
_cell.length_a   1.000
_cell.length_b   1.000
_cell.length_c   1.000
_cell.angle_alpha   90.00
_cell.angle_beta   90.00
_cell.angle_gamma   90.00
#
_symmetry.space_group_name_H-M   'P 1'
#
loop_
_entity.id
_entity.type
_entity.pdbx_description
1 polymer ?
#
loop_
_entity_poly.entity_id
_entity_poly.type
_entity_poly.pdbx_seq_one_letter_code
_entity_poly.pdbx_strand_id
1 'polypeptide(L)'
;MAHKGLGKSIFILIVLAAGITGIFVYKKIATRNSLAAQIADLSPRGAPPQSIEDLRKAIALYEKKIDEHIKDAAQTGIYWKILGSRLMDSRPGVKPLYGEAIKALENAARYYPEDETIHYMIGVCAGSLASSEYFSPVDQEEHYRLAEAAYLRALDLQGRYAKALYGLGVLYVYNLGRPKDAIQYMELYVDINTRDTDGMFVLASARYLTEDFAGAVDLYDRIIGLTKNQDIKKQAEQNKQQVMDAWYR
;
A
#
# COMPACT_ATOMS: atom_id res chain seq x y z
N MET A 1 -12.94 -69.62 -22.81
CA MET A 1 -12.06 -68.54 -22.24
C MET A 1 -12.79 -67.24 -21.81
N ALA A 2 -14.11 -67.27 -21.51
CA ALA A 2 -14.89 -66.03 -21.27
C ALA A 2 -15.16 -65.74 -19.77
N HIS A 3 -14.74 -66.54 -18.80
CA HIS A 3 -15.07 -66.28 -17.38
C HIS A 3 -14.05 -65.44 -16.58
N LYS A 4 -12.83 -65.20 -17.08
CA LYS A 4 -11.80 -64.43 -16.34
C LYS A 4 -11.95 -62.88 -16.46
N GLY A 5 -12.70 -62.37 -17.44
CA GLY A 5 -12.93 -60.94 -17.62
C GLY A 5 -14.04 -60.37 -16.71
N LEU A 6 -15.08 -61.15 -16.48
CA LEU A 6 -16.27 -60.70 -15.75
C LEU A 6 -15.97 -60.39 -14.27
N GLY A 7 -15.12 -61.20 -13.62
CA GLY A 7 -14.72 -60.99 -12.23
C GLY A 7 -13.91 -59.72 -12.01
N LYS A 8 -13.03 -59.37 -12.96
CA LYS A 8 -12.24 -58.13 -12.88
C LYS A 8 -13.11 -56.88 -13.06
N SER A 9 -14.08 -56.93 -13.98
CA SER A 9 -15.00 -55.80 -14.22
C SER A 9 -15.96 -55.60 -13.03
N ILE A 10 -16.44 -56.66 -12.40
CA ILE A 10 -17.25 -56.56 -11.18
C ILE A 10 -16.45 -56.03 -10.01
N PHE A 11 -15.19 -56.45 -9.85
CA PHE A 11 -14.30 -55.91 -8.79
C PHE A 11 -14.04 -54.43 -8.98
N ILE A 12 -13.77 -53.96 -10.19
CA ILE A 12 -13.56 -52.53 -10.49
C ILE A 12 -14.83 -51.72 -10.19
N LEU A 13 -16.01 -52.24 -10.53
CA LEU A 13 -17.28 -51.55 -10.22
C LEU A 13 -17.54 -51.46 -8.71
N ILE A 14 -17.19 -52.50 -7.94
CA ILE A 14 -17.31 -52.48 -6.47
C ILE A 14 -16.36 -51.46 -5.86
N VAL A 15 -15.12 -51.38 -6.34
CA VAL A 15 -14.13 -50.39 -5.85
C VAL A 15 -14.56 -48.96 -6.19
N LEU A 16 -15.08 -48.74 -7.39
CA LEU A 16 -15.61 -47.41 -7.79
C LEU A 16 -16.86 -47.05 -6.95
N ALA A 17 -17.79 -48.02 -6.74
CA ALA A 17 -18.96 -47.77 -5.91
C ALA A 17 -18.58 -47.48 -4.44
N ALA A 18 -17.61 -48.21 -3.88
CA ALA A 18 -17.08 -47.94 -2.54
C ALA A 18 -16.38 -46.58 -2.44
N GLY A 19 -15.63 -46.19 -3.48
CA GLY A 19 -15.00 -44.88 -3.58
C GLY A 19 -16.03 -43.74 -3.63
N ILE A 20 -17.06 -43.86 -4.46
CA ILE A 20 -18.15 -42.87 -4.57
C ILE A 20 -18.92 -42.78 -3.25
N THR A 21 -19.23 -43.93 -2.62
CA THR A 21 -19.92 -43.97 -1.31
C THR A 21 -19.04 -43.33 -0.23
N GLY A 22 -17.74 -43.60 -0.22
CA GLY A 22 -16.77 -43.01 0.70
C GLY A 22 -16.70 -41.49 0.55
N ILE A 23 -16.65 -40.99 -0.69
CA ILE A 23 -16.67 -39.52 -0.97
C ILE A 23 -17.99 -38.89 -0.53
N PHE A 24 -19.12 -39.57 -0.77
CA PHE A 24 -20.43 -39.07 -0.36
C PHE A 24 -20.59 -39.03 1.15
N VAL A 25 -20.14 -40.09 1.85
CA VAL A 25 -20.11 -40.14 3.32
C VAL A 25 -19.18 -39.06 3.89
N TYR A 26 -17.98 -38.91 3.31
CA TYR A 26 -17.04 -37.86 3.72
C TYR A 26 -17.63 -36.47 3.53
N LYS A 27 -18.22 -36.17 2.37
CA LYS A 27 -18.90 -34.89 2.12
C LYS A 27 -20.04 -34.63 3.11
N LYS A 28 -20.84 -35.68 3.40
CA LYS A 28 -21.96 -35.57 4.35
C LYS A 28 -21.48 -35.34 5.79
N ILE A 29 -20.40 -35.99 6.20
CA ILE A 29 -19.78 -35.78 7.52
C ILE A 29 -19.15 -34.37 7.56
N ALA A 30 -18.41 -33.96 6.53
CA ALA A 30 -17.82 -32.65 6.43
C ALA A 30 -18.87 -31.54 6.46
N THR A 31 -20.00 -31.72 5.74
CA THR A 31 -21.12 -30.74 5.77
C THR A 31 -21.80 -30.71 7.14
N ARG A 32 -21.97 -31.84 7.79
CA ARG A 32 -22.59 -31.93 9.11
C ARG A 32 -21.71 -31.35 10.22
N ASN A 33 -20.39 -31.45 10.05
CA ASN A 33 -19.42 -30.85 10.97
C ASN A 33 -19.08 -29.41 10.59
N SER A 34 -19.66 -28.85 9.52
CA SER A 34 -19.46 -27.46 9.17
C SER A 34 -20.03 -26.57 10.27
N LEU A 35 -19.36 -25.43 10.52
CA LEU A 35 -19.79 -24.41 11.48
C LEU A 35 -21.25 -23.97 11.23
N ALA A 36 -21.61 -23.83 9.92
CA ALA A 36 -22.97 -23.49 9.50
C ALA A 36 -24.02 -24.56 9.92
N ALA A 37 -23.68 -25.84 9.83
CA ALA A 37 -24.58 -26.92 10.27
C ALA A 37 -24.75 -26.94 11.79
N GLN A 38 -23.67 -26.77 12.53
CA GLN A 38 -23.72 -26.72 14.00
C GLN A 38 -24.56 -25.50 14.49
N ILE A 39 -24.45 -24.36 13.83
CA ILE A 39 -25.30 -23.19 14.13
C ILE A 39 -26.77 -23.48 13.80
N ALA A 40 -27.05 -24.11 12.65
CA ALA A 40 -28.41 -24.46 12.25
C ALA A 40 -29.08 -25.48 13.22
N ASP A 41 -28.31 -26.41 13.74
CA ASP A 41 -28.79 -27.35 14.76
C ASP A 41 -29.19 -26.70 16.09
N LEU A 42 -28.46 -25.66 16.48
CA LEU A 42 -28.74 -24.87 17.71
C LEU A 42 -29.87 -23.85 17.53
N SER A 43 -30.08 -23.39 16.31
CA SER A 43 -31.09 -22.37 15.97
C SER A 43 -32.00 -22.84 14.83
N PRO A 44 -32.84 -23.85 15.02
CA PRO A 44 -33.72 -24.36 13.99
C PRO A 44 -34.65 -23.27 13.46
N ARG A 45 -34.71 -23.06 12.15
CA ARG A 45 -35.51 -22.03 11.48
C ARG A 45 -35.17 -20.57 11.91
N GLY A 46 -33.95 -20.35 12.45
CA GLY A 46 -33.52 -19.02 12.91
C GLY A 46 -34.10 -18.58 14.25
N ALA A 47 -34.80 -19.46 14.98
CA ALA A 47 -35.24 -19.16 16.33
C ALA A 47 -34.06 -19.24 17.32
N PRO A 48 -33.98 -18.34 18.31
CA PRO A 48 -32.90 -18.38 19.28
C PRO A 48 -32.97 -19.67 20.15
N PRO A 49 -31.82 -20.22 20.56
CA PRO A 49 -31.78 -21.37 21.49
C PRO A 49 -32.52 -21.07 22.79
N GLN A 50 -33.23 -22.07 23.33
CA GLN A 50 -34.07 -21.88 24.53
C GLN A 50 -33.30 -22.08 25.84
N SER A 51 -32.21 -22.84 25.81
CA SER A 51 -31.41 -23.09 27.04
C SER A 51 -30.22 -22.12 27.13
N ILE A 52 -29.79 -21.77 28.33
CA ILE A 52 -28.60 -20.96 28.58
C ILE A 52 -27.34 -21.65 28.00
N GLU A 53 -27.28 -22.98 28.10
CA GLU A 53 -26.16 -23.74 27.61
C GLU A 53 -26.06 -23.69 26.07
N ASP A 54 -27.18 -23.84 25.36
CA ASP A 54 -27.23 -23.78 23.92
C ASP A 54 -27.00 -22.35 23.39
N LEU A 55 -27.44 -21.33 24.14
CA LEU A 55 -27.09 -19.94 23.87
C LEU A 55 -25.57 -19.71 23.93
N ARG A 56 -24.92 -20.22 24.97
CA ARG A 56 -23.45 -20.11 25.09
C ARG A 56 -22.73 -20.84 23.95
N LYS A 57 -23.20 -22.03 23.56
CA LYS A 57 -22.65 -22.77 22.41
C LYS A 57 -22.84 -22.00 21.10
N ALA A 58 -24.03 -21.44 20.88
CA ALA A 58 -24.32 -20.65 19.69
C ALA A 58 -23.42 -19.41 19.63
N ILE A 59 -23.26 -18.68 20.74
CA ILE A 59 -22.37 -17.52 20.83
C ILE A 59 -20.94 -17.93 20.43
N ALA A 60 -20.37 -18.95 21.01
CA ALA A 60 -19.01 -19.41 20.72
C ALA A 60 -18.82 -19.80 19.24
N LEU A 61 -19.85 -20.42 18.60
CA LEU A 61 -19.80 -20.75 17.18
C LEU A 61 -19.89 -19.52 16.28
N TYR A 62 -20.70 -18.52 16.65
CA TYR A 62 -20.76 -17.27 15.91
C TYR A 62 -19.48 -16.45 16.05
N GLU A 63 -18.89 -16.37 17.25
CA GLU A 63 -17.59 -15.73 17.48
C GLU A 63 -16.50 -16.36 16.61
N LYS A 64 -16.43 -17.69 16.55
CA LYS A 64 -15.49 -18.40 15.68
C LYS A 64 -15.69 -18.06 14.19
N LYS A 65 -16.94 -17.96 13.73
CA LYS A 65 -17.27 -17.57 12.36
C LYS A 65 -16.86 -16.13 12.06
N ILE A 66 -17.06 -15.22 13.00
CA ILE A 66 -16.62 -13.82 12.88
C ILE A 66 -15.09 -13.77 12.76
N ASP A 67 -14.36 -14.51 13.59
CA ASP A 67 -12.89 -14.57 13.55
C ASP A 67 -12.36 -15.11 12.22
N GLU A 68 -13.00 -16.15 11.64
CA GLU A 68 -12.64 -16.66 10.32
C GLU A 68 -12.83 -15.59 9.24
N HIS A 69 -13.95 -14.88 9.22
CA HIS A 69 -14.21 -13.81 8.25
C HIS A 69 -13.29 -12.60 8.42
N ILE A 70 -12.94 -12.24 9.66
CA ILE A 70 -11.96 -11.17 9.93
C ILE A 70 -10.58 -11.55 9.36
N LYS A 71 -10.14 -12.80 9.56
CA LYS A 71 -8.87 -13.30 9.01
C LYS A 71 -8.85 -13.29 7.50
N ASP A 72 -9.94 -13.71 6.85
CA ASP A 72 -10.08 -13.71 5.40
C ASP A 72 -10.04 -12.28 4.84
N ALA A 73 -10.71 -11.33 5.49
CA ALA A 73 -10.69 -9.92 5.12
C ALA A 73 -9.28 -9.33 5.26
N ALA A 74 -8.62 -9.58 6.38
CA ALA A 74 -7.25 -9.13 6.63
C ALA A 74 -6.28 -9.69 5.56
N GLN A 75 -6.36 -10.97 5.26
CA GLN A 75 -5.52 -11.59 4.23
C GLN A 75 -5.79 -11.01 2.84
N THR A 76 -7.04 -10.72 2.53
CA THR A 76 -7.43 -10.07 1.25
C THR A 76 -6.81 -8.70 1.11
N GLY A 77 -6.86 -7.87 2.16
CA GLY A 77 -6.23 -6.56 2.19
C GLY A 77 -4.70 -6.62 1.99
N ILE A 78 -4.04 -7.59 2.64
CA ILE A 78 -2.60 -7.84 2.45
C ILE A 78 -2.30 -8.19 0.98
N TYR A 79 -3.08 -9.05 0.35
CA TYR A 79 -2.86 -9.41 -1.05
C TYR A 79 -3.06 -8.22 -2.00
N TRP A 80 -4.04 -7.37 -1.76
CA TRP A 80 -4.20 -6.12 -2.52
C TRP A 80 -3.01 -5.17 -2.36
N LYS A 81 -2.47 -5.01 -1.15
CA LYS A 81 -1.26 -4.21 -0.90
C LYS A 81 -0.04 -4.78 -1.63
N ILE A 82 0.17 -6.10 -1.58
CA ILE A 82 1.26 -6.77 -2.29
C ILE A 82 1.10 -6.60 -3.82
N LEU A 83 -0.11 -6.75 -4.35
CA LEU A 83 -0.38 -6.54 -5.77
C LEU A 83 -0.03 -5.12 -6.19
N GLY A 84 -0.52 -4.12 -5.45
CA GLY A 84 -0.19 -2.72 -5.70
C GLY A 84 1.32 -2.46 -5.70
N SER A 85 2.03 -2.99 -4.70
CA SER A 85 3.49 -2.88 -4.62
C SER A 85 4.21 -3.51 -5.84
N ARG A 86 3.76 -4.66 -6.30
CA ARG A 86 4.36 -5.32 -7.48
C ARG A 86 4.07 -4.58 -8.78
N LEU A 87 2.90 -3.95 -8.90
CA LEU A 87 2.53 -3.15 -10.07
C LEU A 87 3.33 -1.84 -10.15
N MET A 88 3.89 -1.36 -9.04
CA MET A 88 4.81 -0.22 -8.99
C MET A 88 6.24 -0.58 -9.40
N ASP A 89 6.56 -1.85 -9.56
CA ASP A 89 7.94 -2.30 -9.79
C ASP A 89 8.50 -1.75 -11.10
N SER A 90 9.61 -1.03 -11.01
CA SER A 90 10.30 -0.38 -12.12
C SER A 90 11.66 -1.01 -12.45
N ARG A 91 11.84 -2.31 -12.15
CA ARG A 91 13.08 -3.02 -12.49
C ARG A 91 13.35 -2.99 -14.00
N PRO A 92 14.63 -3.07 -14.43
CA PRO A 92 14.97 -3.11 -15.84
C PRO A 92 14.14 -4.14 -16.62
N GLY A 93 13.46 -3.69 -17.68
CA GLY A 93 12.57 -4.51 -18.51
C GLY A 93 11.13 -4.66 -17.99
N VAL A 94 10.81 -4.11 -16.84
CA VAL A 94 9.44 -4.07 -16.28
C VAL A 94 8.89 -2.64 -16.37
N LYS A 95 7.78 -2.46 -17.08
CA LYS A 95 7.08 -1.18 -17.12
C LYS A 95 6.10 -1.11 -15.94
N PRO A 96 6.22 -0.11 -15.05
CA PRO A 96 5.27 0.07 -13.96
C PRO A 96 3.85 0.32 -14.49
N LEU A 97 2.86 -0.25 -13.81
CA LEU A 97 1.44 -0.09 -14.11
C LEU A 97 0.78 0.76 -13.01
N TYR A 98 1.20 2.02 -12.90
CA TYR A 98 0.79 2.90 -11.80
C TYR A 98 -0.72 3.07 -11.66
N GLY A 99 -1.47 3.14 -12.77
CA GLY A 99 -2.93 3.23 -12.72
C GLY A 99 -3.61 1.98 -12.15
N GLU A 100 -3.07 0.79 -12.44
CA GLU A 100 -3.55 -0.45 -11.84
C GLU A 100 -3.08 -0.58 -10.39
N ALA A 101 -1.87 -0.10 -10.09
CA ALA A 101 -1.35 -0.06 -8.73
C ALA A 101 -2.23 0.79 -7.81
N ILE A 102 -2.68 1.97 -8.25
CA ILE A 102 -3.60 2.83 -7.49
C ILE A 102 -4.87 2.05 -7.15
N LYS A 103 -5.52 1.42 -8.15
CA LYS A 103 -6.75 0.64 -7.92
C LYS A 103 -6.54 -0.50 -6.92
N ALA A 104 -5.40 -1.20 -6.99
CA ALA A 104 -5.07 -2.25 -6.05
C ALA A 104 -4.84 -1.70 -4.63
N LEU A 105 -4.13 -0.57 -4.50
CA LEU A 105 -3.86 0.08 -3.22
C LEU A 105 -5.13 0.69 -2.60
N GLU A 106 -6.02 1.26 -3.39
CA GLU A 106 -7.34 1.71 -2.93
C GLU A 106 -8.18 0.55 -2.39
N ASN A 107 -8.14 -0.62 -3.05
CA ASN A 107 -8.76 -1.82 -2.50
C ASN A 107 -8.10 -2.25 -1.19
N ALA A 108 -6.78 -2.19 -1.07
CA ALA A 108 -6.07 -2.46 0.19
C ALA A 108 -6.50 -1.50 1.31
N ALA A 109 -6.65 -0.20 1.00
CA ALA A 109 -7.07 0.83 1.94
C ALA A 109 -8.49 0.61 2.51
N ARG A 110 -9.38 -0.12 1.81
CA ARG A 110 -10.69 -0.51 2.34
C ARG A 110 -10.57 -1.47 3.54
N TYR A 111 -9.52 -2.29 3.57
CA TYR A 111 -9.24 -3.24 4.65
C TYR A 111 -8.31 -2.65 5.72
N TYR A 112 -7.41 -1.77 5.31
CA TYR A 112 -6.40 -1.13 6.17
C TYR A 112 -6.40 0.40 5.97
N PRO A 113 -7.47 1.10 6.38
CA PRO A 113 -7.61 2.55 6.14
C PRO A 113 -6.61 3.40 6.91
N GLU A 114 -5.98 2.82 7.96
CA GLU A 114 -5.00 3.48 8.82
C GLU A 114 -3.55 3.06 8.53
N ASP A 115 -3.30 2.39 7.40
CA ASP A 115 -1.94 2.04 6.98
C ASP A 115 -1.36 3.19 6.15
N GLU A 116 -0.50 4.00 6.77
CA GLU A 116 0.16 5.15 6.14
C GLU A 116 0.98 4.77 4.92
N THR A 117 1.51 3.54 4.90
CA THR A 117 2.30 3.04 3.77
C THR A 117 1.45 2.89 2.51
N ILE A 118 0.20 2.45 2.64
CA ILE A 118 -0.72 2.32 1.49
C ILE A 118 -0.97 3.70 0.88
N HIS A 119 -1.28 4.69 1.70
CA HIS A 119 -1.53 6.06 1.24
C HIS A 119 -0.28 6.69 0.62
N TYR A 120 0.89 6.49 1.22
CA TYR A 120 2.17 6.89 0.62
C TYR A 120 2.37 6.27 -0.77
N MET A 121 2.12 4.96 -0.91
CA MET A 121 2.27 4.27 -2.21
C MET A 121 1.30 4.79 -3.26
N ILE A 122 0.06 5.13 -2.90
CA ILE A 122 -0.90 5.81 -3.80
C ILE A 122 -0.32 7.14 -4.26
N GLY A 123 0.23 7.93 -3.34
CA GLY A 123 0.87 9.21 -3.65
C GLY A 123 2.02 9.07 -4.67
N VAL A 124 2.90 8.08 -4.47
CA VAL A 124 4.00 7.77 -5.41
C VAL A 124 3.45 7.40 -6.79
N CYS A 125 2.45 6.52 -6.86
CA CYS A 125 1.86 6.11 -8.13
C CYS A 125 1.21 7.28 -8.87
N ALA A 126 0.45 8.11 -8.17
CA ALA A 126 -0.25 9.25 -8.73
C ALA A 126 0.73 10.32 -9.24
N GLY A 127 1.76 10.65 -8.45
CA GLY A 127 2.82 11.56 -8.88
C GLY A 127 3.61 11.06 -10.09
N SER A 128 3.88 9.75 -10.14
CA SER A 128 4.55 9.13 -11.28
C SER A 128 3.69 9.12 -12.55
N LEU A 129 2.38 8.92 -12.41
CA LEU A 129 1.43 9.04 -13.53
C LEU A 129 1.37 10.48 -14.06
N ALA A 130 1.24 11.46 -13.17
CA ALA A 130 1.18 12.86 -13.54
C ALA A 130 2.41 13.31 -14.33
N SER A 131 3.59 12.77 -14.01
CA SER A 131 4.84 13.06 -14.70
C SER A 131 4.97 12.35 -16.06
N SER A 132 3.97 11.58 -16.50
CA SER A 132 3.99 10.88 -17.77
C SER A 132 3.60 11.82 -18.91
N GLU A 133 4.36 11.80 -20.01
CA GLU A 133 4.12 12.60 -21.21
C GLU A 133 2.81 12.28 -21.96
N TYR A 134 2.10 11.22 -21.55
CA TYR A 134 0.89 10.73 -22.22
C TYR A 134 -0.39 11.42 -21.76
N PHE A 135 -0.34 12.25 -20.72
CA PHE A 135 -1.51 12.89 -20.14
C PHE A 135 -1.67 14.35 -20.58
N SER A 136 -2.93 14.79 -20.71
CA SER A 136 -3.22 16.20 -20.88
C SER A 136 -2.87 16.98 -19.61
N PRO A 137 -2.64 18.31 -19.70
CA PRO A 137 -2.39 19.12 -18.50
C PRO A 137 -3.47 18.99 -17.42
N VAL A 138 -4.73 18.79 -17.83
CA VAL A 138 -5.86 18.61 -16.91
C VAL A 138 -5.75 17.28 -16.16
N ASP A 139 -5.45 16.20 -16.88
CA ASP A 139 -5.28 14.87 -16.27
C ASP A 139 -4.05 14.84 -15.36
N GLN A 140 -2.97 15.54 -15.73
CA GLN A 140 -1.77 15.69 -14.89
C GLN A 140 -2.11 16.38 -13.56
N GLU A 141 -2.89 17.45 -13.60
CA GLU A 141 -3.30 18.17 -12.40
C GLU A 141 -4.16 17.32 -11.48
N GLU A 142 -5.09 16.52 -12.04
CA GLU A 142 -5.89 15.57 -11.25
C GLU A 142 -5.02 14.54 -10.54
N HIS A 143 -4.03 13.98 -11.24
CA HIS A 143 -3.09 13.05 -10.64
C HIS A 143 -2.19 13.69 -9.58
N TYR A 144 -1.75 14.93 -9.77
CA TYR A 144 -1.00 15.65 -8.72
C TYR A 144 -1.86 15.94 -7.50
N ARG A 145 -3.13 16.29 -7.67
CA ARG A 145 -4.07 16.44 -6.53
C ARG A 145 -4.28 15.13 -5.79
N LEU A 146 -4.39 14.02 -6.51
CA LEU A 146 -4.46 12.69 -5.89
C LEU A 146 -3.19 12.37 -5.10
N ALA A 147 -2.02 12.69 -5.66
CA ALA A 147 -0.73 12.48 -4.97
C ALA A 147 -0.65 13.32 -3.69
N GLU A 148 -1.01 14.61 -3.75
CA GLU A 148 -1.05 15.50 -2.59
C GLU A 148 -1.97 14.95 -1.50
N ALA A 149 -3.21 14.63 -1.85
CA ALA A 149 -4.19 14.09 -0.90
C ALA A 149 -3.71 12.79 -0.24
N ALA A 150 -3.09 11.90 -1.00
CA ALA A 150 -2.58 10.64 -0.51
C ALA A 150 -1.37 10.82 0.44
N TYR A 151 -0.42 11.70 0.11
CA TYR A 151 0.69 12.01 1.01
C TYR A 151 0.21 12.70 2.29
N LEU A 152 -0.71 13.66 2.20
CA LEU A 152 -1.31 14.30 3.37
C LEU A 152 -2.03 13.27 4.24
N ARG A 153 -2.78 12.34 3.65
CA ARG A 153 -3.42 11.27 4.43
C ARG A 153 -2.41 10.39 5.14
N ALA A 154 -1.28 10.04 4.51
CA ALA A 154 -0.21 9.30 5.16
C ALA A 154 0.39 10.08 6.35
N LEU A 155 0.50 11.41 6.25
CA LEU A 155 0.99 12.28 7.31
C LEU A 155 -0.04 12.50 8.43
N ASP A 156 -1.35 12.51 8.13
CA ASP A 156 -2.41 12.52 9.14
C ASP A 156 -2.34 11.27 10.03
N LEU A 157 -2.01 10.13 9.43
CA LEU A 157 -1.87 8.87 10.16
C LEU A 157 -0.56 8.78 10.93
N GLN A 158 0.53 9.24 10.33
CA GLN A 158 1.86 9.27 10.94
C GLN A 158 2.59 10.56 10.58
N GLY A 159 2.45 11.59 11.42
CA GLY A 159 2.95 12.95 11.16
C GLY A 159 4.45 13.07 10.86
N ARG A 160 5.26 12.10 11.27
CA ARG A 160 6.71 12.04 10.98
C ARG A 160 7.09 10.93 9.99
N TYR A 161 6.17 10.55 9.11
CA TYR A 161 6.45 9.55 8.07
C TYR A 161 7.38 10.14 6.98
N ALA A 162 8.66 9.95 7.14
CA ALA A 162 9.71 10.58 6.35
C ALA A 162 9.51 10.45 4.83
N LYS A 163 9.06 9.29 4.36
CA LYS A 163 8.82 9.06 2.92
C LYS A 163 7.71 9.96 2.36
N ALA A 164 6.64 10.18 3.11
CA ALA A 164 5.55 11.06 2.69
C ALA A 164 5.96 12.55 2.78
N LEU A 165 6.71 12.94 3.83
CA LEU A 165 7.28 14.28 3.94
C LEU A 165 8.12 14.64 2.72
N TYR A 166 9.04 13.75 2.33
CA TYR A 166 9.89 13.93 1.16
C TYR A 166 9.08 14.00 -0.14
N GLY A 167 8.17 13.01 -0.35
CA GLY A 167 7.32 12.97 -1.54
C GLY A 167 6.47 14.21 -1.71
N LEU A 168 5.88 14.71 -0.63
CA LEU A 168 5.08 15.93 -0.63
C LEU A 168 5.94 17.18 -0.88
N GLY A 169 7.13 17.25 -0.28
CA GLY A 169 8.08 18.32 -0.52
C GLY A 169 8.50 18.42 -1.98
N VAL A 170 8.88 17.30 -2.59
CA VAL A 170 9.22 17.21 -4.02
C VAL A 170 8.04 17.64 -4.89
N LEU A 171 6.84 17.13 -4.59
CA LEU A 171 5.61 17.47 -5.31
C LEU A 171 5.33 18.99 -5.30
N TYR A 172 5.44 19.63 -4.13
CA TYR A 172 5.18 21.06 -4.00
C TYR A 172 6.24 21.92 -4.70
N VAL A 173 7.53 21.57 -4.59
CA VAL A 173 8.60 22.38 -5.18
C VAL A 173 8.60 22.26 -6.70
N TYR A 174 8.58 21.02 -7.23
CA TYR A 174 8.91 20.80 -8.63
C TYR A 174 7.70 20.58 -9.54
N ASN A 175 6.56 20.17 -9.00
CA ASN A 175 5.40 19.82 -9.81
C ASN A 175 4.25 20.81 -9.66
N LEU A 176 3.99 21.31 -8.45
CA LEU A 176 2.87 22.21 -8.19
C LEU A 176 3.27 23.70 -8.11
N GLY A 177 4.58 24.03 -8.12
CA GLY A 177 5.06 25.41 -8.01
C GLY A 177 4.63 26.10 -6.70
N ARG A 178 4.54 25.34 -5.62
CA ARG A 178 4.12 25.78 -4.27
C ARG A 178 5.25 25.65 -3.24
N PRO A 179 6.43 26.29 -3.47
CA PRO A 179 7.60 26.09 -2.61
C PRO A 179 7.37 26.50 -1.15
N LYS A 180 6.49 27.50 -0.88
CA LYS A 180 6.15 27.89 0.49
C LYS A 180 5.52 26.74 1.28
N ASP A 181 4.66 25.97 0.63
CA ASP A 181 3.97 24.85 1.29
C ASP A 181 4.93 23.67 1.55
N ALA A 182 5.99 23.55 0.75
CA ALA A 182 7.01 22.52 0.93
C ALA A 182 7.86 22.70 2.18
N ILE A 183 8.14 23.95 2.59
CA ILE A 183 9.15 24.27 3.62
C ILE A 183 8.88 23.50 4.92
N GLN A 184 7.67 23.59 5.46
CA GLN A 184 7.32 22.95 6.74
C GLN A 184 7.54 21.42 6.73
N TYR A 185 7.22 20.75 5.62
CA TYR A 185 7.39 19.30 5.48
C TYR A 185 8.85 18.91 5.29
N MET A 186 9.58 19.73 4.52
CA MET A 186 10.99 19.46 4.27
C MET A 186 11.89 19.81 5.46
N GLU A 187 11.55 20.82 6.26
CA GLU A 187 12.23 21.07 7.53
C GLU A 187 12.08 19.87 8.47
N LEU A 188 10.87 19.36 8.61
CA LEU A 188 10.62 18.15 9.41
C LEU A 188 11.34 16.93 8.85
N TYR A 189 11.39 16.78 7.52
CA TYR A 189 12.14 15.72 6.87
C TYR A 189 13.63 15.77 7.18
N VAL A 190 14.26 16.94 7.01
CA VAL A 190 15.70 17.19 7.27
C VAL A 190 16.04 17.05 8.76
N ASP A 191 15.09 17.38 9.65
CA ASP A 191 15.23 17.10 11.10
C ASP A 191 15.27 15.61 11.42
N ILE A 192 14.48 14.79 10.71
CA ILE A 192 14.50 13.34 10.86
C ILE A 192 15.74 12.72 10.20
N ASN A 193 16.10 13.21 9.01
CA ASN A 193 17.15 12.65 8.15
C ASN A 193 18.30 13.66 8.02
N THR A 194 18.99 13.94 9.12
CA THR A 194 20.00 14.99 9.28
C THR A 194 21.22 14.90 8.35
N ARG A 195 21.39 13.79 7.66
CA ARG A 195 22.54 13.53 6.75
C ARG A 195 22.10 13.29 5.30
N ASP A 196 20.81 13.35 5.02
CA ASP A 196 20.29 13.15 3.67
C ASP A 196 20.46 14.44 2.85
N THR A 197 21.39 14.40 1.90
CA THR A 197 21.69 15.53 1.02
C THR A 197 20.56 15.80 0.04
N ASP A 198 19.81 14.79 -0.41
CA ASP A 198 18.72 14.98 -1.37
C ASP A 198 17.58 15.80 -0.75
N GLY A 199 17.21 15.48 0.49
CA GLY A 199 16.23 16.28 1.23
C GLY A 199 16.70 17.73 1.47
N MET A 200 17.99 17.92 1.76
CA MET A 200 18.54 19.27 1.90
C MET A 200 18.51 20.05 0.58
N PHE A 201 18.77 19.41 -0.57
CA PHE A 201 18.62 20.05 -1.87
C PHE A 201 17.19 20.52 -2.14
N VAL A 202 16.19 19.67 -1.83
CA VAL A 202 14.77 20.03 -2.00
C VAL A 202 14.40 21.23 -1.11
N LEU A 203 14.82 21.22 0.17
CA LEU A 203 14.57 22.33 1.09
C LEU A 203 15.29 23.60 0.65
N ALA A 204 16.55 23.52 0.20
CA ALA A 204 17.31 24.65 -0.32
C ALA A 204 16.63 25.27 -1.56
N SER A 205 16.12 24.41 -2.46
CA SER A 205 15.34 24.86 -3.62
C SER A 205 14.05 25.58 -3.19
N ALA A 206 13.32 25.04 -2.20
CA ALA A 206 12.13 25.69 -1.68
C ALA A 206 12.43 27.07 -1.08
N ARG A 207 13.49 27.19 -0.30
CA ARG A 207 13.94 28.45 0.32
C ARG A 207 14.41 29.44 -0.73
N TYR A 208 15.19 29.02 -1.72
CA TYR A 208 15.60 29.88 -2.84
C TYR A 208 14.39 30.43 -3.58
N LEU A 209 13.42 29.60 -3.94
CA LEU A 209 12.21 30.04 -4.65
C LEU A 209 11.28 30.94 -3.82
N THR A 210 11.47 30.98 -2.51
CA THR A 210 10.77 31.87 -1.58
C THR A 210 11.62 33.08 -1.12
N GLU A 211 12.77 33.28 -1.77
CA GLU A 211 13.72 34.37 -1.50
C GLU A 211 14.39 34.30 -0.11
N ASP A 212 14.31 33.16 0.58
CA ASP A 212 15.14 32.86 1.77
C ASP A 212 16.54 32.44 1.33
N PHE A 213 17.29 33.38 0.76
CA PHE A 213 18.63 33.13 0.23
C PHE A 213 19.61 32.66 1.33
N ALA A 214 19.54 33.27 2.51
CA ALA A 214 20.38 32.88 3.64
C ALA A 214 20.17 31.42 4.06
N GLY A 215 18.92 31.04 4.21
CA GLY A 215 18.58 29.66 4.54
C GLY A 215 18.94 28.63 3.45
N ALA A 216 18.86 29.04 2.17
CA ALA A 216 19.30 28.19 1.06
C ALA A 216 20.83 28.01 1.07
N VAL A 217 21.60 29.06 1.30
CA VAL A 217 23.07 29.03 1.39
C VAL A 217 23.52 28.10 2.55
N ASP A 218 22.91 28.22 3.73
CA ASP A 218 23.23 27.41 4.90
C ASP A 218 23.04 25.89 4.58
N LEU A 219 21.97 25.53 3.89
CA LEU A 219 21.73 24.16 3.49
C LEU A 219 22.78 23.63 2.50
N TYR A 220 23.20 24.44 1.52
CA TYR A 220 24.28 24.03 0.61
C TYR A 220 25.61 23.89 1.35
N ASP A 221 25.93 24.77 2.30
CA ASP A 221 27.11 24.62 3.14
C ASP A 221 27.08 23.34 3.98
N ARG A 222 25.93 22.97 4.52
CA ARG A 222 25.75 21.69 5.20
C ARG A 222 25.99 20.52 4.26
N ILE A 223 25.43 20.52 3.05
CA ILE A 223 25.65 19.48 2.03
C ILE A 223 27.14 19.34 1.72
N ILE A 224 27.84 20.45 1.45
CA ILE A 224 29.28 20.49 1.13
C ILE A 224 30.10 19.89 2.26
N GLY A 225 29.75 20.16 3.52
CA GLY A 225 30.43 19.63 4.69
C GLY A 225 30.13 18.15 4.99
N LEU A 226 28.97 17.66 4.60
CA LEU A 226 28.52 16.30 4.90
C LEU A 226 28.94 15.26 3.86
N THR A 227 28.92 15.64 2.58
CA THR A 227 29.15 14.69 1.49
C THR A 227 30.63 14.44 1.22
N LYS A 228 30.97 13.16 0.97
CA LYS A 228 32.28 12.78 0.42
C LYS A 228 32.24 12.61 -1.12
N ASN A 229 31.04 12.62 -1.70
CA ASN A 229 30.86 12.52 -3.15
C ASN A 229 31.16 13.85 -3.81
N GLN A 230 32.16 13.87 -4.70
CA GLN A 230 32.64 15.08 -5.36
C GLN A 230 31.61 15.69 -6.32
N ASP A 231 30.75 14.86 -6.94
CA ASP A 231 29.73 15.35 -7.86
C ASP A 231 28.62 16.09 -7.08
N ILE A 232 28.16 15.51 -5.97
CA ILE A 232 27.18 16.13 -5.07
C ILE A 232 27.75 17.44 -4.50
N LYS A 233 29.03 17.42 -4.09
CA LYS A 233 29.72 18.62 -3.57
C LYS A 233 29.77 19.72 -4.62
N LYS A 234 30.21 19.40 -5.83
CA LYS A 234 30.29 20.35 -6.94
C LYS A 234 28.90 20.92 -7.29
N GLN A 235 27.87 20.07 -7.30
CA GLN A 235 26.49 20.52 -7.52
C GLN A 235 26.03 21.51 -6.43
N ALA A 236 26.30 21.21 -5.17
CA ALA A 236 25.96 22.08 -4.06
C ALA A 236 26.71 23.42 -4.13
N GLU A 237 27.99 23.41 -4.48
CA GLU A 237 28.80 24.62 -4.70
C GLU A 237 28.25 25.49 -5.85
N GLN A 238 27.87 24.87 -6.97
CA GLN A 238 27.26 25.55 -8.11
C GLN A 238 25.91 26.19 -7.75
N ASN A 239 25.03 25.43 -7.09
CA ASN A 239 23.73 25.94 -6.69
C ASN A 239 23.86 27.04 -5.64
N LYS A 240 24.80 26.94 -4.68
CA LYS A 240 25.12 27.97 -3.72
C LYS A 240 25.54 29.27 -4.44
N GLN A 241 26.41 29.17 -5.44
CA GLN A 241 26.85 30.34 -6.20
C GLN A 241 25.68 31.03 -6.92
N GLN A 242 24.77 30.23 -7.52
CA GLN A 242 23.57 30.80 -8.17
C GLN A 242 22.68 31.55 -7.18
N VAL A 243 22.51 31.02 -5.96
CA VAL A 243 21.75 31.71 -4.89
C VAL A 243 22.43 33.03 -4.50
N MET A 244 23.75 33.02 -4.31
CA MET A 244 24.51 34.21 -3.97
C MET A 244 24.44 35.28 -5.09
N ASP A 245 24.54 34.89 -6.34
CA ASP A 245 24.41 35.79 -7.49
C ASP A 245 23.00 36.41 -7.57
N ALA A 246 21.96 35.68 -7.17
CA ALA A 246 20.60 36.20 -7.09
C ALA A 246 20.40 37.16 -5.89
N TRP A 247 21.05 36.85 -4.76
CA TRP A 247 20.93 37.62 -3.51
C TRP A 247 21.56 38.99 -3.58
N TYR A 248 22.66 39.13 -4.33
CA TYR A 248 23.43 40.39 -4.42
C TYR A 248 23.12 41.20 -5.69
N ARG A 249 22.07 40.83 -6.44
CA ARG A 249 21.53 41.62 -7.56
C ARG A 249 20.56 42.67 -7.06
#